data_4bc12b187840176377591e7dd6e56da7
#
_entry.id   4bc12b187840176377591e7dd6e56da7
#
_cell.length_a   1.000
_cell.length_b   1.000
_cell.length_c   1.000
_cell.angle_alpha   90.00
_cell.angle_beta   90.00
_cell.angle_gamma   90.00
#
_symmetry.space_group_name_H-M   'P 1'
#
loop_
_entity.id
_entity.type
_entity.pdbx_description
1 polymer ?
#
loop_
_entity_poly.entity_id
_entity_poly.type
_entity_poly.pdbx_seq_one_letter_code
_entity_poly.pdbx_strand_id
1 'polypeptide(L)'
;MSRALCPRTALLALLSLSLCNSAVFAWGCKGHQTVALVAEHYLTPEARQYLDALLRDNPIDPQLKRNCGIFTGSLLADSSTWPDDVRNIRNNGPWHYIDIPRGSPRAPLSQYCGDSGCVTQAIADQVAILKDSRANPQKRAEAIRYIVHFVGDLHMPLHASTNNDEGGTCVPVG
;
A
#
# COMPACT_ATOMS: atom_id res chain seq x y z
N MET A 1 12.75 -20.65 18.57
CA MET A 1 12.70 -19.19 18.38
C MET A 1 11.31 -18.71 18.79
N SER A 2 11.20 -18.10 19.96
CA SER A 2 9.90 -17.68 20.55
C SER A 2 9.44 -16.40 19.83
N ARG A 3 8.30 -16.46 19.15
CA ARG A 3 7.62 -15.25 18.68
C ARG A 3 7.15 -14.47 19.90
N ALA A 4 7.65 -13.26 20.06
CA ALA A 4 7.12 -12.34 21.03
C ALA A 4 5.67 -12.00 20.63
N LEU A 5 4.70 -12.58 21.34
CA LEU A 5 3.31 -12.16 21.25
C LEU A 5 3.21 -10.77 21.84
N CYS A 6 2.72 -9.82 21.04
CA CYS A 6 2.34 -8.50 21.54
C CYS A 6 1.37 -8.65 22.72
N PRO A 7 1.68 -8.25 23.94
CA PRO A 7 0.83 -8.51 25.09
C PRO A 7 -0.45 -7.68 24.99
N ARG A 8 -1.57 -8.34 24.64
CA ARG A 8 -2.91 -7.79 24.83
C ARG A 8 -3.22 -7.89 26.32
N THR A 9 -2.83 -6.90 27.11
CA THR A 9 -3.30 -6.77 28.49
C THR A 9 -4.76 -6.35 28.47
N ALA A 10 -5.63 -7.30 28.74
CA ALA A 10 -7.01 -7.01 29.12
C ALA A 10 -7.01 -6.46 30.55
N LEU A 11 -7.20 -5.16 30.71
CA LEU A 11 -7.55 -4.57 31.99
C LEU A 11 -8.91 -3.88 31.87
N LEU A 12 -9.91 -4.49 32.54
CA LEU A 12 -11.21 -3.88 32.78
C LEU A 12 -11.05 -2.70 33.73
N ALA A 13 -11.22 -1.48 33.21
CA ALA A 13 -11.55 -0.31 34.02
C ALA A 13 -12.58 0.51 33.28
N LEU A 14 -13.81 0.45 33.77
CA LEU A 14 -14.91 1.35 33.47
C LEU A 14 -14.51 2.76 33.90
N LEU A 15 -14.23 3.65 32.93
CA LEU A 15 -14.62 5.06 33.01
C LEU A 15 -14.60 5.66 31.60
N SER A 16 -15.76 6.16 31.20
CA SER A 16 -16.06 6.85 29.97
C SER A 16 -15.15 8.08 29.76
N LEU A 17 -14.13 7.92 28.89
CA LEU A 17 -13.59 9.02 28.08
C LEU A 17 -13.58 8.50 26.65
N SER A 18 -14.40 9.11 25.80
CA SER A 18 -14.36 8.96 24.35
C SER A 18 -13.01 9.48 23.86
N LEU A 19 -11.96 8.69 24.07
CA LEU A 19 -10.71 8.90 23.34
C LEU A 19 -10.99 8.45 21.91
N CYS A 20 -11.03 9.42 21.01
CA CYS A 20 -10.93 9.21 19.58
C CYS A 20 -9.71 8.32 19.35
N ASN A 21 -9.90 7.01 19.26
CA ASN A 21 -8.91 6.10 18.73
C ASN A 21 -8.76 6.44 17.23
N SER A 22 -8.00 7.46 16.93
CA SER A 22 -7.48 7.64 15.60
C SER A 22 -6.53 6.48 15.37
N ALA A 23 -7.03 5.40 14.72
CA ALA A 23 -6.15 4.39 14.21
C ALA A 23 -5.11 5.11 13.35
N VAL A 24 -3.86 5.08 13.77
CA VAL A 24 -2.75 5.64 13.01
C VAL A 24 -2.53 4.67 11.85
N PHE A 25 -3.22 4.92 10.75
CA PHE A 25 -2.91 4.26 9.48
C PHE A 25 -1.60 4.86 8.97
N ALA A 26 -0.64 4.01 8.60
CA ALA A 26 0.67 4.44 8.14
C ALA A 26 0.56 5.45 7.00
N TRP A 27 -0.06 5.08 5.88
CA TRP A 27 -0.53 6.00 4.83
C TRP A 27 -2.02 5.75 4.60
N GLY A 28 -2.85 6.71 4.92
CA GLY A 28 -4.27 6.66 4.58
C GLY A 28 -4.55 7.23 3.19
N CYS A 29 -5.81 7.40 2.87
CA CYS A 29 -6.28 7.91 1.58
C CYS A 29 -5.50 9.11 1.07
N LYS A 30 -5.32 10.12 1.90
CA LYS A 30 -4.62 11.37 1.51
C LYS A 30 -3.16 11.13 1.15
N GLY A 31 -2.48 10.21 1.86
CA GLY A 31 -1.08 9.89 1.59
C GLY A 31 -0.91 9.29 0.19
N HIS A 32 -1.62 8.21 -0.11
CA HIS A 32 -1.55 7.56 -1.42
C HIS A 32 -2.01 8.48 -2.56
N GLN A 33 -3.10 9.25 -2.36
CA GLN A 33 -3.55 10.22 -3.36
C GLN A 33 -2.51 11.31 -3.60
N THR A 34 -1.83 11.80 -2.55
CA THR A 34 -0.78 12.81 -2.70
C THR A 34 0.41 12.26 -3.51
N VAL A 35 0.88 11.05 -3.19
CA VAL A 35 1.96 10.40 -3.97
C VAL A 35 1.57 10.26 -5.44
N ALA A 36 0.34 9.85 -5.72
CA ALA A 36 -0.18 9.72 -7.07
C ALA A 36 -0.24 11.07 -7.82
N LEU A 37 -0.71 12.13 -7.16
CA LEU A 37 -0.75 13.48 -7.75
C LEU A 37 0.66 14.03 -8.03
N VAL A 38 1.62 13.76 -7.15
CA VAL A 38 3.03 14.12 -7.39
C VAL A 38 3.55 13.36 -8.60
N ALA A 39 3.33 12.04 -8.67
CA ALA A 39 3.74 11.23 -9.82
C ALA A 39 3.12 11.75 -11.12
N GLU A 40 1.84 12.07 -11.10
CA GLU A 40 1.08 12.61 -12.23
C GLU A 40 1.65 13.93 -12.75
N HIS A 41 2.15 14.78 -11.85
CA HIS A 41 2.81 16.05 -12.22
C HIS A 41 4.04 15.85 -13.10
N TYR A 42 4.78 14.74 -12.92
CA TYR A 42 6.00 14.42 -13.67
C TYR A 42 5.77 13.53 -14.89
N LEU A 43 4.55 13.13 -15.18
CA LEU A 43 4.25 12.36 -16.39
C LEU A 43 4.37 13.24 -17.63
N THR A 44 4.90 12.65 -18.72
CA THR A 44 4.75 13.29 -20.03
C THR A 44 3.28 13.32 -20.45
N PRO A 45 2.88 14.25 -21.35
CA PRO A 45 1.51 14.29 -21.86
C PRO A 45 1.03 12.95 -22.42
N GLU A 46 1.91 12.24 -23.15
CA GLU A 46 1.62 10.95 -23.75
C GLU A 46 1.39 9.87 -22.70
N ALA A 47 2.25 9.83 -21.67
CA ALA A 47 2.10 8.87 -20.56
C ALA A 47 0.82 9.13 -19.78
N ARG A 48 0.49 10.40 -19.51
CA ARG A 48 -0.76 10.81 -18.87
C ARG A 48 -1.96 10.35 -19.69
N GLN A 49 -2.00 10.70 -20.97
CA GLN A 49 -3.09 10.32 -21.87
C GLN A 49 -3.29 8.80 -21.90
N TYR A 50 -2.17 8.05 -21.99
CA TYR A 50 -2.22 6.59 -21.98
C TYR A 50 -2.80 6.04 -20.66
N LEU A 51 -2.35 6.54 -19.49
CA LEU A 51 -2.83 6.07 -18.19
C LEU A 51 -4.31 6.43 -17.97
N ASP A 52 -4.71 7.65 -18.35
CA ASP A 52 -6.11 8.08 -18.23
C ASP A 52 -7.03 7.22 -19.09
N ALA A 53 -6.63 6.88 -20.32
CA ALA A 53 -7.40 5.98 -21.18
C ALA A 53 -7.47 4.58 -20.56
N LEU A 54 -6.32 4.02 -20.13
CA LEU A 54 -6.26 2.69 -19.54
C LEU A 54 -7.15 2.57 -18.29
N LEU A 55 -7.11 3.55 -17.39
CA LEU A 55 -7.89 3.53 -16.15
C LEU A 55 -9.37 3.79 -16.39
N ARG A 56 -9.72 4.64 -17.37
CA ARG A 56 -11.11 4.93 -17.74
C ARG A 56 -11.78 3.72 -18.39
N ASP A 57 -11.07 3.04 -19.29
CA ASP A 57 -11.59 1.89 -20.04
C ASP A 57 -11.65 0.62 -19.18
N ASN A 58 -10.93 0.61 -18.05
CA ASN A 58 -10.90 -0.49 -17.09
C ASN A 58 -11.21 0.02 -15.67
N PRO A 59 -12.45 0.44 -15.39
CA PRO A 59 -12.82 1.04 -14.12
C PRO A 59 -12.72 0.05 -12.96
N ILE A 60 -12.63 0.57 -11.75
CA ILE A 60 -12.78 -0.22 -10.53
C ILE A 60 -14.24 -0.70 -10.46
N ASP A 61 -14.42 -1.95 -10.01
CA ASP A 61 -15.76 -2.49 -9.78
C ASP A 61 -16.59 -1.53 -8.90
N PRO A 62 -17.72 -1.02 -9.38
CA PRO A 62 -18.54 -0.08 -8.62
C PRO A 62 -19.18 -0.71 -7.37
N GLN A 63 -19.23 -2.04 -7.27
CA GLN A 63 -19.73 -2.77 -6.11
C GLN A 63 -18.65 -2.99 -5.04
N LEU A 64 -17.38 -2.74 -5.36
CA LEU A 64 -16.29 -2.85 -4.39
C LEU A 64 -16.46 -1.79 -3.30
N LYS A 65 -16.49 -2.25 -2.04
CA LYS A 65 -16.48 -1.35 -0.89
C LYS A 65 -15.15 -0.60 -0.86
N ARG A 66 -15.21 0.72 -1.00
CA ARG A 66 -14.04 1.60 -0.95
C ARG A 66 -13.80 2.09 0.48
N ASN A 67 -12.55 2.01 0.92
CA ASN A 67 -12.13 2.59 2.20
C ASN A 67 -12.00 4.11 2.13
N CYS A 68 -11.76 4.65 0.92
CA CYS A 68 -11.59 6.06 0.67
C CYS A 68 -12.79 6.64 -0.06
N GLY A 69 -13.51 7.54 0.61
CA GLY A 69 -14.64 8.27 0.03
C GLY A 69 -14.28 9.64 -0.57
N ILE A 70 -12.99 10.01 -0.60
CA ILE A 70 -12.53 11.30 -1.11
C ILE A 70 -12.07 11.13 -2.55
N PHE A 71 -12.64 11.91 -3.46
CA PHE A 71 -12.25 11.93 -4.86
C PHE A 71 -11.51 13.24 -5.18
N THR A 72 -10.38 13.10 -5.89
CA THR A 72 -9.50 14.21 -6.27
C THR A 72 -9.81 14.76 -7.66
N GLY A 73 -10.53 13.98 -8.47
CA GLY A 73 -10.76 14.24 -9.89
C GLY A 73 -9.66 13.68 -10.80
N SER A 74 -8.57 13.15 -10.24
CA SER A 74 -7.56 12.41 -10.97
C SER A 74 -7.84 10.91 -10.92
N LEU A 75 -7.96 10.26 -12.08
CA LEU A 75 -8.17 8.81 -12.15
C LEU A 75 -7.01 8.04 -11.50
N LEU A 76 -5.78 8.52 -11.65
CA LEU A 76 -4.60 7.89 -11.05
C LEU A 76 -4.63 8.01 -9.52
N ALA A 77 -4.89 9.21 -9.00
CA ALA A 77 -4.94 9.44 -7.56
C ALA A 77 -6.11 8.70 -6.90
N ASP A 78 -7.28 8.72 -7.52
CA ASP A 78 -8.46 8.01 -6.99
C ASP A 78 -8.31 6.48 -7.09
N SER A 79 -7.48 6.00 -8.01
CA SER A 79 -7.12 4.58 -8.14
C SER A 79 -6.04 4.13 -7.16
N SER A 80 -5.23 5.04 -6.63
CA SER A 80 -4.08 4.72 -5.78
C SER A 80 -4.46 4.04 -4.45
N THR A 81 -5.70 4.15 -4.01
CA THR A 81 -6.19 3.56 -2.76
C THR A 81 -6.85 2.18 -2.96
N TRP A 82 -7.07 1.77 -4.21
CA TRP A 82 -7.71 0.50 -4.54
C TRP A 82 -6.96 -0.75 -4.01
N PRO A 83 -5.62 -0.82 -3.97
CA PRO A 83 -4.94 -1.99 -3.42
C PRO A 83 -5.31 -2.31 -1.98
N ASP A 84 -5.55 -1.31 -1.13
CA ASP A 84 -6.05 -1.50 0.23
C ASP A 84 -7.47 -2.06 0.26
N ASP A 85 -8.32 -1.64 -0.70
CA ASP A 85 -9.70 -2.12 -0.78
C ASP A 85 -9.77 -3.62 -1.10
N VAL A 86 -8.82 -4.12 -1.90
CA VAL A 86 -8.76 -5.53 -2.33
C VAL A 86 -7.80 -6.39 -1.51
N ARG A 87 -7.05 -5.82 -0.59
CA ARG A 87 -5.99 -6.47 0.19
C ARG A 87 -6.43 -7.80 0.82
N ASN A 88 -7.56 -7.80 1.50
CA ASN A 88 -8.10 -8.99 2.15
C ASN A 88 -8.74 -9.96 1.15
N ILE A 89 -9.37 -9.44 0.09
CA ILE A 89 -10.01 -10.24 -0.95
C ILE A 89 -8.97 -11.05 -1.73
N ARG A 90 -7.82 -10.44 -2.01
CA ARG A 90 -6.72 -11.04 -2.80
C ARG A 90 -5.65 -11.69 -1.94
N ASN A 91 -5.77 -11.61 -0.62
CA ASN A 91 -4.81 -12.15 0.35
C ASN A 91 -3.37 -11.70 0.06
N ASN A 92 -3.18 -10.44 -0.33
CA ASN A 92 -1.89 -9.87 -0.71
C ASN A 92 -1.36 -8.83 0.30
N GLY A 93 -1.75 -8.96 1.56
CA GLY A 93 -1.27 -8.12 2.65
C GLY A 93 0.25 -7.93 2.70
N PRO A 94 1.07 -9.00 2.55
CA PRO A 94 2.53 -8.90 2.55
C PRO A 94 3.11 -8.04 1.42
N TRP A 95 2.39 -7.78 0.34
CA TRP A 95 2.84 -6.93 -0.75
C TRP A 95 2.92 -5.44 -0.40
N HIS A 96 2.36 -5.04 0.75
CA HIS A 96 2.30 -3.64 1.17
C HIS A 96 3.53 -3.19 1.96
N TYR A 97 4.45 -4.10 2.35
CA TYR A 97 5.60 -3.77 3.19
C TYR A 97 6.82 -4.66 2.90
N ILE A 98 7.94 -4.27 3.49
CA ILE A 98 9.15 -5.07 3.57
C ILE A 98 9.79 -4.86 4.95
N ASP A 99 10.00 -5.96 5.67
CA ASP A 99 10.50 -5.91 7.05
C ASP A 99 12.03 -5.96 7.09
N ILE A 100 12.66 -4.81 6.80
CA ILE A 100 14.12 -4.68 6.92
C ILE A 100 14.45 -4.38 8.39
N PRO A 101 15.15 -5.26 9.12
CA PRO A 101 15.49 -5.01 10.51
C PRO A 101 16.36 -3.76 10.65
N ARG A 102 16.07 -2.92 11.63
CA ARG A 102 16.88 -1.73 11.93
C ARG A 102 18.35 -2.10 12.19
N GLY A 103 19.26 -1.37 11.55
CA GLY A 103 20.70 -1.65 11.66
C GLY A 103 21.19 -2.83 10.83
N SER A 104 20.35 -3.42 9.99
CA SER A 104 20.79 -4.46 9.05
C SER A 104 21.87 -3.96 8.10
N PRO A 105 22.88 -4.81 7.78
CA PRO A 105 23.84 -4.49 6.75
C PRO A 105 23.14 -4.35 5.39
N ARG A 106 23.76 -3.63 4.48
CA ARG A 106 23.29 -3.57 3.08
C ARG A 106 23.35 -4.98 2.48
N ALA A 107 22.20 -5.45 2.01
CA ALA A 107 22.04 -6.75 1.40
C ALA A 107 20.95 -6.71 0.32
N PRO A 108 20.88 -7.71 -0.57
CA PRO A 108 19.79 -7.80 -1.54
C PRO A 108 18.43 -7.79 -0.85
N LEU A 109 17.50 -6.94 -1.33
CA LEU A 109 16.18 -6.80 -0.70
C LEU A 109 15.37 -8.09 -0.69
N SER A 110 15.64 -9.00 -1.65
CA SER A 110 14.97 -10.29 -1.74
C SER A 110 15.12 -11.17 -0.48
N GLN A 111 16.19 -10.98 0.30
CA GLN A 111 16.37 -11.73 1.55
C GLN A 111 15.40 -11.31 2.67
N TYR A 112 14.79 -10.13 2.54
CA TYR A 112 13.82 -9.62 3.51
C TYR A 112 12.38 -9.87 3.06
N CYS A 113 12.16 -10.43 1.87
CA CYS A 113 10.85 -10.86 1.42
C CYS A 113 10.51 -12.22 2.03
N GLY A 114 9.35 -12.33 2.65
CA GLY A 114 8.80 -13.62 3.08
C GLY A 114 8.30 -14.47 1.91
N ASP A 115 7.88 -15.69 2.19
CA ASP A 115 7.35 -16.64 1.19
C ASP A 115 6.14 -16.10 0.43
N SER A 116 5.39 -15.19 1.03
CA SER A 116 4.21 -14.54 0.42
C SER A 116 4.57 -13.28 -0.37
N GLY A 117 5.84 -12.99 -0.59
CA GLY A 117 6.33 -11.80 -1.27
C GLY A 117 6.53 -10.60 -0.35
N CYS A 118 6.85 -9.46 -0.93
CA CYS A 118 7.03 -8.18 -0.26
C CYS A 118 6.80 -7.03 -1.25
N VAL A 119 6.76 -5.78 -0.77
CA VAL A 119 6.45 -4.61 -1.59
C VAL A 119 7.40 -4.42 -2.78
N THR A 120 8.70 -4.67 -2.61
CA THR A 120 9.67 -4.50 -3.69
C THR A 120 9.53 -5.54 -4.79
N GLN A 121 9.22 -6.78 -4.44
CA GLN A 121 8.91 -7.83 -5.40
C GLN A 121 7.60 -7.53 -6.12
N ALA A 122 6.56 -7.15 -5.38
CA ALA A 122 5.26 -6.80 -5.95
C ALA A 122 5.37 -5.65 -6.96
N ILE A 123 6.13 -4.58 -6.67
CA ILE A 123 6.39 -3.50 -7.62
C ILE A 123 7.04 -4.04 -8.90
N ALA A 124 8.08 -4.87 -8.78
CA ALA A 124 8.79 -5.43 -9.94
C ALA A 124 7.84 -6.26 -10.83
N ASP A 125 7.01 -7.10 -10.23
CA ASP A 125 6.06 -7.95 -10.93
C ASP A 125 4.99 -7.10 -11.65
N GLN A 126 4.46 -6.07 -10.99
CA GLN A 126 3.47 -5.18 -11.60
C GLN A 126 4.06 -4.33 -12.73
N VAL A 127 5.31 -3.89 -12.61
CA VAL A 127 6.02 -3.22 -13.70
C VAL A 127 6.21 -4.14 -14.90
N ALA A 128 6.51 -5.43 -14.69
CA ALA A 128 6.62 -6.40 -15.76
C ALA A 128 5.27 -6.58 -16.49
N ILE A 129 4.16 -6.68 -15.74
CA ILE A 129 2.80 -6.77 -16.31
C ILE A 129 2.46 -5.51 -17.11
N LEU A 130 2.76 -4.33 -16.59
CA LEU A 130 2.48 -3.07 -17.28
C LEU A 130 3.23 -2.95 -18.61
N LYS A 131 4.48 -3.44 -18.67
CA LYS A 131 5.34 -3.42 -19.86
C LYS A 131 4.96 -4.49 -20.90
N ASP A 132 4.28 -5.54 -20.51
CA ASP A 132 3.85 -6.58 -21.47
C ASP A 132 2.65 -6.08 -22.29
N SER A 133 2.90 -5.74 -23.55
CA SER A 133 1.86 -5.28 -24.47
C SER A 133 0.78 -6.35 -24.77
N ARG A 134 1.07 -7.63 -24.51
CA ARG A 134 0.14 -8.75 -24.68
C ARG A 134 -0.70 -8.99 -23.43
N ALA A 135 -0.36 -8.40 -22.30
CA ALA A 135 -1.14 -8.53 -21.09
C ALA A 135 -2.53 -7.92 -21.27
N ASN A 136 -3.52 -8.56 -20.66
CA ASN A 136 -4.89 -8.08 -20.67
C ASN A 136 -4.97 -6.64 -20.13
N PRO A 137 -5.70 -5.72 -20.81
CA PRO A 137 -5.82 -4.32 -20.38
C PRO A 137 -6.28 -4.15 -18.93
N GLN A 138 -7.21 -4.96 -18.45
CA GLN A 138 -7.64 -4.95 -17.05
C GLN A 138 -6.47 -5.25 -16.11
N LYS A 139 -5.62 -6.24 -16.42
CA LYS A 139 -4.42 -6.55 -15.62
C LYS A 139 -3.41 -5.40 -15.63
N ARG A 140 -3.27 -4.72 -16.77
CA ARG A 140 -2.37 -3.55 -16.87
C ARG A 140 -2.91 -2.36 -16.07
N ALA A 141 -4.24 -2.16 -16.05
CA ALA A 141 -4.88 -1.14 -15.22
C ALA A 141 -4.73 -1.47 -13.72
N GLU A 142 -4.88 -2.73 -13.32
CA GLU A 142 -4.62 -3.17 -11.96
C GLU A 142 -3.13 -2.98 -11.58
N ALA A 143 -2.22 -3.29 -12.50
CA ALA A 143 -0.78 -3.11 -12.29
C ALA A 143 -0.43 -1.64 -11.99
N ILE A 144 -1.01 -0.67 -12.71
CA ILE A 144 -0.82 0.75 -12.41
C ILE A 144 -1.33 1.11 -11.01
N ARG A 145 -2.50 0.61 -10.61
CA ARG A 145 -3.06 0.84 -9.28
C ARG A 145 -2.13 0.32 -8.19
N TYR A 146 -1.60 -0.89 -8.38
CA TYR A 146 -0.61 -1.47 -7.48
C TYR A 146 0.70 -0.67 -7.44
N ILE A 147 1.25 -0.31 -8.59
CA ILE A 147 2.52 0.42 -8.66
C ILE A 147 2.43 1.74 -7.89
N VAL A 148 1.42 2.56 -8.17
CA VAL A 148 1.29 3.88 -7.54
C VAL A 148 1.06 3.78 -6.03
N HIS A 149 0.32 2.78 -5.57
CA HIS A 149 0.09 2.50 -4.16
C HIS A 149 1.37 2.02 -3.46
N PHE A 150 1.98 0.96 -3.98
CA PHE A 150 3.16 0.33 -3.36
C PHE A 150 4.40 1.23 -3.37
N VAL A 151 4.54 2.11 -4.37
CA VAL A 151 5.56 3.15 -4.31
C VAL A 151 5.29 4.11 -3.14
N GLY A 152 4.03 4.44 -2.87
CA GLY A 152 3.65 5.18 -1.67
C GLY A 152 4.04 4.42 -0.40
N ASP A 153 3.64 3.16 -0.27
CA ASP A 153 3.96 2.31 0.88
C ASP A 153 5.46 2.24 1.13
N LEU A 154 6.27 2.04 0.07
CA LEU A 154 7.72 1.95 0.18
C LEU A 154 8.36 3.26 0.70
N HIS A 155 7.71 4.41 0.52
CA HIS A 155 8.15 5.69 1.05
C HIS A 155 7.68 5.94 2.49
N MET A 156 6.88 5.05 3.05
CA MET A 156 6.51 5.08 4.46
C MET A 156 7.54 4.30 5.29
N PRO A 157 8.29 4.92 6.21
CA PRO A 157 9.33 4.23 6.97
C PRO A 157 8.85 2.99 7.72
N LEU A 158 7.61 3.01 8.22
CA LEU A 158 7.01 1.89 8.95
C LEU A 158 6.60 0.72 8.04
N HIS A 159 6.57 0.92 6.72
CA HIS A 159 6.38 -0.15 5.73
C HIS A 159 7.70 -0.66 5.13
N ALA A 160 8.82 0.02 5.42
CA ALA A 160 10.13 -0.31 4.85
C ALA A 160 11.15 -0.79 5.90
N SER A 161 10.78 -0.83 7.17
CA SER A 161 11.67 -1.25 8.24
C SER A 161 10.90 -1.88 9.39
N THR A 162 11.59 -2.72 10.15
CA THR A 162 11.01 -3.33 11.36
C THR A 162 11.98 -3.24 12.54
N ASN A 163 11.42 -3.17 13.76
CA ASN A 163 12.10 -3.38 15.02
C ASN A 163 11.42 -4.52 15.82
N ASN A 164 10.80 -5.47 15.11
CA ASN A 164 9.90 -6.50 15.63
C ASN A 164 8.66 -5.91 16.35
N ASP A 165 8.16 -4.79 15.83
CA ASP A 165 7.11 -3.97 16.43
C ASP A 165 5.87 -3.83 15.53
N GLU A 166 5.73 -4.74 14.53
CA GLU A 166 4.63 -4.77 13.57
C GLU A 166 4.38 -3.40 12.93
N GLY A 167 5.44 -2.76 12.39
CA GLY A 167 5.36 -1.44 11.79
C GLY A 167 5.01 -0.33 12.79
N GLY A 168 5.47 -0.46 14.04
CA GLY A 168 5.22 0.51 15.11
C GLY A 168 3.89 0.32 15.84
N THR A 169 3.04 -0.63 15.41
CA THR A 169 1.72 -0.87 16.02
C THR A 169 1.82 -1.36 17.48
N CYS A 170 2.91 -2.04 17.82
CA CYS A 170 3.18 -2.55 19.16
C CYS A 170 4.04 -1.61 20.03
N VAL A 171 4.24 -0.37 19.63
CA VAL A 171 5.00 0.62 20.39
C VAL A 171 4.05 1.40 21.31
N PRO A 172 4.22 1.33 22.66
CA PRO A 172 3.45 2.18 23.56
C PRO A 172 3.77 3.66 23.31
N VAL A 173 2.75 4.46 23.12
CA VAL A 173 2.87 5.91 23.04
C VAL A 173 2.29 6.47 24.34
N GLY A 174 3.15 7.17 25.13
CA GLY A 174 2.78 7.82 26.38
C GLY A 174 1.99 9.11 26.16
#